data_7b3900f2dcaad244b1ee2c65e32f3376
#
_entry.id   7b3900f2dcaad244b1ee2c65e32f3376
#
_cell.length_a   1.000
_cell.length_b   1.000
_cell.length_c   1.000
_cell.angle_alpha   90.00
_cell.angle_beta   90.00
_cell.angle_gamma   90.00
#
_symmetry.space_group_name_H-M   'P 1'
#
loop_
_entity.id
_entity.type
_entity.pdbx_description
1 polymer ?
#
loop_
_entity_poly.entity_id
_entity_poly.type
_entity_poly.pdbx_seq_one_letter_code
_entity_poly.pdbx_strand_id
1 'polypeptide(L)' 'PTLIAERGDQVSFMTRAPAASGAKYAGRNESFWEHQGEATVVWGYEAPRMRCKPRPAAD' A
#
# COMPACT_ATOMS: atom_id res chain seq x y z
N PRO A 1 5.81 -10.05 7.95
CA PRO A 1 4.56 -9.33 8.23
C PRO A 1 3.70 -9.21 6.98
N THR A 2 2.42 -9.17 7.19
CA THR A 2 1.44 -9.09 6.12
C THR A 2 0.63 -7.82 6.27
N LEU A 3 0.39 -7.14 5.16
CA LEU A 3 -0.50 -5.99 5.11
C LEU A 3 -1.77 -6.41 4.38
N ILE A 4 -2.91 -6.09 4.97
CA ILE A 4 -4.20 -6.32 4.34
C ILE A 4 -4.73 -4.97 3.92
N ALA A 5 -4.92 -4.77 2.61
CA ALA A 5 -5.41 -3.51 2.08
C ALA A 5 -6.80 -3.71 1.51
N GLU A 6 -7.64 -2.71 1.71
CA GLU A 6 -9.02 -2.76 1.22
C GLU A 6 -9.30 -1.53 0.36
N ARG A 7 -10.02 -1.75 -0.73
CA ARG A 7 -10.45 -0.68 -1.60
C ARG A 7 -11.86 -1.01 -2.09
N GLY A 8 -12.86 -0.31 -1.52
CA GLY A 8 -14.22 -0.67 -1.80
C GLY A 8 -14.51 -2.08 -1.31
N ASP A 9 -14.93 -2.94 -2.22
CA ASP A 9 -15.17 -4.35 -1.90
C ASP A 9 -13.99 -5.25 -2.30
N GLN A 10 -12.85 -4.66 -2.66
CA GLN A 10 -11.67 -5.41 -3.03
C GLN A 10 -10.71 -5.49 -1.86
N VAL A 11 -10.00 -6.61 -1.76
CA VAL A 11 -9.03 -6.86 -0.70
C VAL A 11 -7.75 -7.37 -1.34
N SER A 12 -6.62 -6.86 -0.87
CA SER A 12 -5.31 -7.32 -1.30
C SER A 12 -4.49 -7.73 -0.09
N PHE A 13 -3.91 -8.92 -0.16
CA PHE A 13 -2.97 -9.40 0.85
C PHE A 13 -1.56 -9.17 0.31
N MET A 14 -0.79 -8.37 1.04
CA MET A 14 0.56 -8.02 0.62
C MET A 14 1.56 -8.46 1.67
N THR A 15 2.74 -8.89 1.23
CA THR A 15 3.81 -9.28 2.12
C THR A 15 4.95 -8.29 2.02
N ARG A 16 5.79 -8.26 3.06
CA ARG A 16 6.90 -7.32 3.14
C ARG A 16 7.85 -7.55 1.99
N ALA A 17 8.24 -6.46 1.35
CA ALA A 17 9.17 -6.48 0.23
C ALA A 17 10.39 -5.61 0.55
N PRO A 18 11.53 -5.85 -0.11
CA PRO A 18 12.72 -5.03 0.12
C PRO A 18 12.49 -3.59 -0.30
N ALA A 19 13.02 -2.66 0.50
CA ALA A 19 12.97 -1.24 0.18
C ALA A 19 14.22 -0.58 0.75
N ALA A 20 14.74 0.40 0.01
CA ALA A 20 15.90 1.15 0.47
C ALA A 20 15.56 1.98 1.71
N SER A 21 14.34 2.47 1.80
CA SER A 21 13.89 3.21 2.97
C SER A 21 12.38 3.02 3.08
N GLY A 22 11.86 3.24 4.29
CA GLY A 22 10.45 3.06 4.53
C GLY A 22 10.06 1.60 4.59
N ALA A 23 8.77 1.35 4.43
CA ALA A 23 8.20 0.01 4.49
C ALA A 23 7.43 -0.27 3.22
N LYS A 24 7.81 -1.33 2.53
CA LYS A 24 7.18 -1.69 1.26
C LYS A 24 6.52 -3.06 1.39
N TYR A 25 5.34 -3.16 0.81
CA TYR A 25 4.58 -4.40 0.75
C TYR A 25 4.12 -4.61 -0.68
N ALA A 26 4.07 -5.86 -1.09
CA ALA A 26 3.66 -6.21 -2.44
C ALA A 26 2.72 -7.39 -2.42
N GLY A 27 1.67 -7.29 -3.19
CA GLY A 27 0.75 -8.38 -3.45
C GLY A 27 0.89 -8.85 -4.88
N ARG A 28 -0.18 -9.44 -5.40
CA ARG A 28 -0.14 -10.02 -6.74
C ARG A 28 0.02 -8.94 -7.80
N ASN A 29 -0.84 -7.93 -7.76
CA ASN A 29 -0.78 -6.80 -8.70
C ASN A 29 -0.88 -5.47 -7.98
N GLU A 30 -0.71 -5.47 -6.65
CA GLU A 30 -0.82 -4.29 -5.83
C GLU A 30 0.47 -4.07 -5.07
N SER A 31 0.77 -2.82 -4.76
CA SER A 31 1.91 -2.51 -3.93
C SER A 31 1.60 -1.32 -3.03
N PHE A 32 2.28 -1.29 -1.89
CA PHE A 32 2.14 -0.23 -0.91
C PHE A 32 3.54 0.10 -0.40
N TRP A 33 3.92 1.37 -0.49
CA TRP A 33 5.22 1.81 -0.02
C TRP A 33 5.02 3.04 0.84
N GLU A 34 5.27 2.88 2.14
CA GLU A 34 5.16 3.95 3.10
C GLU A 34 6.54 4.57 3.29
N HIS A 35 6.63 5.88 3.14
CA HIS A 35 7.89 6.61 3.21
C HIS A 35 7.60 8.03 3.64
N GLN A 36 8.25 8.46 4.72
CA GLN A 36 8.17 9.83 5.22
C GLN A 36 6.73 10.32 5.43
N GLY A 37 5.90 9.46 5.99
CA GLY A 37 4.54 9.84 6.35
C GLY A 37 3.56 9.80 5.21
N GLU A 38 3.98 9.36 4.03
CA GLU A 38 3.08 9.19 2.88
C GLU A 38 3.18 7.78 2.36
N ALA A 39 2.17 7.34 1.67
CA ALA A 39 2.17 6.04 1.02
C ALA A 39 1.96 6.20 -0.47
N THR A 40 2.72 5.43 -1.25
CA THR A 40 2.50 5.30 -2.68
C THR A 40 1.86 3.95 -2.92
N VAL A 41 0.70 3.94 -3.54
CA VAL A 41 -0.09 2.73 -3.71
C VAL A 41 -0.32 2.50 -5.19
N VAL A 42 -0.10 1.27 -5.64
CA VAL A 42 -0.48 0.83 -6.97
C VAL A 42 -1.50 -0.29 -6.78
N TRP A 43 -2.65 -0.14 -7.39
CA TRP A 43 -3.74 -1.09 -7.23
C TRP A 43 -4.16 -1.63 -8.58
N GLY A 44 -3.56 -2.75 -8.95
CA GLY A 44 -3.86 -3.40 -10.21
C GLY A 44 -2.67 -3.43 -11.15
N TYR A 45 -2.72 -4.30 -12.14
CA TYR A 45 -1.64 -4.47 -13.10
C TYR A 45 -1.50 -3.20 -13.95
N GLU A 46 -0.30 -2.65 -13.99
CA GLU A 46 0.00 -1.42 -14.73
C GLU A 46 -0.89 -0.22 -14.34
N ALA A 47 -1.45 -0.26 -13.13
CA ALA A 47 -2.26 0.84 -12.66
C ALA A 47 -1.39 2.05 -12.29
N PRO A 48 -1.93 3.26 -12.36
CA PRO A 48 -1.17 4.44 -11.97
C PRO A 48 -0.89 4.46 -10.48
N ARG A 49 0.17 5.16 -10.11
CA ARG A 49 0.52 5.33 -8.71
C ARG A 49 -0.44 6.30 -8.05
N MET A 50 -0.86 5.98 -6.84
CA MET A 50 -1.67 6.87 -6.02
C MET A 50 -0.86 7.28 -4.79
N ARG A 51 -0.91 8.56 -4.45
CA ARG A 51 -0.28 9.05 -3.24
C ARG A 51 -1.33 9.15 -2.16
N CYS A 52 -1.05 8.52 -1.04
CA CYS A 52 -2.00 8.44 0.06
C CYS A 52 -1.38 9.02 1.32
N LYS A 53 -2.19 9.65 2.13
CA LYS A 53 -1.77 10.19 3.42
C LYS A 53 -2.57 9.54 4.53
N PRO A 54 -1.99 9.42 5.72
CA PRO A 54 -2.75 8.88 6.83
C PRO A 54 -3.98 9.74 7.09
N ARG A 55 -5.07 9.07 7.41
CA ARG A 55 -6.30 9.75 7.79
C ARG A 55 -6.39 9.74 9.32
N PRO A 56 -6.75 10.87 9.94
CA PRO A 56 -6.98 10.84 11.37
C PRO A 56 -8.05 9.81 11.73
N ALA A 57 -7.85 9.15 12.86
CA ALA A 57 -8.81 8.16 13.29
C ALA A 57 -10.16 8.83 13.53
N ALA A 58 -11.22 8.17 13.08
CA ALA A 58 -12.57 8.64 13.36
C ALA A 58 -12.93 8.27 14.78
N ASP A 59 -13.56 9.18 15.46
CA ASP A 59 -14.00 8.97 16.84
C ASP A 59 -15.45 8.54 16.89
#